data_c31c92985f58652494bbcc7aa58ea566
#
_entry.id   c31c92985f58652494bbcc7aa58ea566
#
_cell.length_a   1.000
_cell.length_b   1.000
_cell.length_c   1.000
_cell.angle_alpha   90.00
_cell.angle_beta   90.00
_cell.angle_gamma   90.00
#
_symmetry.space_group_name_H-M   'P 1'
#
loop_
_entity.id
_entity.type
_entity.pdbx_description
1 polymer ?
#
loop_
_entity_poly.entity_id
_entity_poly.type
_entity_poly.pdbx_seq_one_letter_code
_entity_poly.pdbx_strand_id
1 'polypeptide(L)'
;MTVLAHGVLEMFELDNGIAEQLTEISLNSAIQVRCGNSNAFMVTASTMVPLIQMFEMGGIYISASRGAVEIIQAFESIGIDVSNIHFIDLVSSGILGGTDVPYDNITFIDSPIMLESILLRSLYRLRTTDNPRNFVFIDSVNALAIYNEEKMLAEYLHTFINTFRQREVLTVILNIPDQVPPSVLSNLDLYCTDLIDRGQVVIH
;
A
#
# COMPACT_ATOMS: atom_id res chain seq x y z
N MET A 1 14.75 16.26 -6.07
CA MET A 1 14.15 15.20 -6.92
C MET A 1 15.27 14.45 -7.61
N THR A 2 15.45 13.17 -7.34
CA THR A 2 16.55 12.39 -7.91
C THR A 2 16.28 12.17 -9.40
N VAL A 3 17.25 12.43 -10.26
CA VAL A 3 17.12 12.31 -11.73
C VAL A 3 16.60 10.93 -12.17
N LEU A 4 16.98 9.88 -11.43
CA LEU A 4 16.55 8.51 -11.69
C LEU A 4 15.03 8.32 -11.48
N ALA A 5 14.47 8.83 -10.38
CA ALA A 5 13.03 8.69 -10.10
C ALA A 5 12.19 9.44 -11.14
N HIS A 6 12.63 10.61 -11.57
CA HIS A 6 11.96 11.37 -12.64
C HIS A 6 12.00 10.62 -13.97
N GLY A 7 13.13 10.01 -14.31
CA GLY A 7 13.26 9.19 -15.52
C GLY A 7 12.33 7.96 -15.53
N VAL A 8 12.13 7.30 -14.39
CA VAL A 8 11.18 6.16 -14.28
C VAL A 8 9.74 6.64 -14.42
N LEU A 9 9.38 7.76 -13.78
CA LEU A 9 8.02 8.33 -13.89
C LEU A 9 7.68 8.69 -15.35
N GLU A 10 8.60 9.30 -16.07
CA GLU A 10 8.40 9.64 -17.49
C GLU A 10 8.38 8.41 -18.41
N MET A 11 9.29 7.45 -18.20
CA MET A 11 9.44 6.28 -19.04
C MET A 11 8.19 5.38 -19.04
N PHE A 12 7.50 5.27 -17.90
CA PHE A 12 6.32 4.42 -17.73
C PHE A 12 5.01 5.21 -17.68
N GLU A 13 5.01 6.49 -18.04
CA GLU A 13 3.84 7.37 -18.03
C GLU A 13 3.13 7.40 -16.64
N LEU A 14 3.93 7.33 -15.57
CA LEU A 14 3.40 7.38 -14.20
C LEU A 14 2.92 8.80 -13.87
N ASP A 15 1.93 8.88 -12.96
CA ASP A 15 1.29 10.15 -12.58
C ASP A 15 2.22 11.00 -11.69
N ASN A 16 2.90 11.98 -12.32
CA ASN A 16 3.77 12.94 -11.62
C ASN A 16 3.02 13.78 -10.58
N GLY A 17 1.73 14.02 -10.74
CA GLY A 17 0.93 14.76 -9.79
C GLY A 17 0.78 14.06 -8.43
N ILE A 18 0.91 12.72 -8.38
CA ILE A 18 0.97 11.96 -7.12
C ILE A 18 2.29 12.28 -6.40
N ALA A 19 3.41 12.27 -7.12
CA ALA A 19 4.71 12.59 -6.55
C ALA A 19 4.76 14.01 -5.96
N GLU A 20 4.17 14.99 -6.64
CA GLU A 20 4.07 16.37 -6.14
C GLU A 20 3.25 16.45 -4.84
N GLN A 21 2.09 15.80 -4.81
CA GLN A 21 1.26 15.78 -3.60
C GLN A 21 1.98 15.12 -2.42
N LEU A 22 2.73 14.03 -2.65
CA LEU A 22 3.47 13.34 -1.60
C LEU A 22 4.59 14.19 -0.98
N THR A 23 5.11 15.21 -1.67
CA THR A 23 6.14 16.12 -1.12
C THR A 23 5.62 16.99 0.04
N GLU A 24 4.32 17.23 0.09
CA GLU A 24 3.68 18.08 1.11
C GLU A 24 3.21 17.29 2.34
N ILE A 25 3.34 15.97 2.31
CA ILE A 25 2.76 15.07 3.32
C ILE A 25 3.76 14.75 4.44
N SER A 26 3.29 14.79 5.68
CA SER A 26 4.07 14.41 6.86
C SER A 26 4.21 12.90 7.02
N LEU A 27 5.32 12.43 7.60
CA LEU A 27 5.55 11.00 7.84
C LEU A 27 4.54 10.36 8.80
N ASN A 28 3.90 11.12 9.68
CA ASN A 28 2.87 10.63 10.58
C ASN A 28 1.45 10.74 10.00
N SER A 29 1.33 11.01 8.70
CA SER A 29 0.04 11.08 7.99
C SER A 29 -0.53 9.70 7.67
N ALA A 30 -1.82 9.68 7.43
CA ALA A 30 -2.50 8.58 6.75
C ALA A 30 -3.13 9.13 5.47
N ILE A 31 -2.76 8.53 4.35
CA ILE A 31 -3.20 8.94 3.02
C ILE A 31 -4.19 7.92 2.48
N GLN A 32 -5.34 8.39 2.07
CA GLN A 32 -6.23 7.61 1.23
C GLN A 32 -5.87 7.85 -0.24
N VAL A 33 -5.61 6.78 -0.98
CA VAL A 33 -5.37 6.84 -2.43
C VAL A 33 -6.56 6.18 -3.13
N ARG A 34 -7.34 6.98 -3.85
CA ARG A 34 -8.48 6.51 -4.65
C ARG A 34 -8.05 6.30 -6.09
N CYS A 35 -8.46 5.15 -6.66
CA CYS A 35 -8.20 4.83 -8.06
C CYS A 35 -9.43 4.20 -8.71
N GLY A 36 -9.42 4.09 -10.03
CA GLY A 36 -10.36 3.27 -10.79
C GLY A 36 -9.84 1.83 -10.92
N ASN A 37 -10.71 0.91 -11.25
CA ASN A 37 -10.32 -0.50 -11.45
C ASN A 37 -9.28 -0.67 -12.57
N SER A 38 -9.39 0.12 -13.64
CA SER A 38 -8.51 0.02 -14.81
C SER A 38 -7.11 0.61 -14.59
N ASN A 39 -6.93 1.50 -13.61
CA ASN A 39 -5.67 2.20 -13.37
C ASN A 39 -5.02 1.89 -12.01
N ALA A 40 -5.56 0.93 -11.25
CA ALA A 40 -5.10 0.62 -9.89
C ALA A 40 -3.59 0.36 -9.82
N PHE A 41 -3.04 -0.47 -10.73
CA PHE A 41 -1.60 -0.75 -10.75
C PHE A 41 -0.77 0.51 -11.05
N MET A 42 -1.19 1.33 -12.01
CA MET A 42 -0.47 2.56 -12.37
C MET A 42 -0.48 3.57 -11.21
N VAL A 43 -1.60 3.71 -10.52
CA VAL A 43 -1.71 4.57 -9.32
C VAL A 43 -0.84 4.04 -8.19
N THR A 44 -0.83 2.71 -7.97
CA THR A 44 0.05 2.08 -6.99
C THR A 44 1.53 2.35 -7.33
N ALA A 45 1.96 2.12 -8.57
CA ALA A 45 3.32 2.38 -9.01
C ALA A 45 3.69 3.86 -8.89
N SER A 46 2.79 4.77 -9.32
CA SER A 46 2.97 6.23 -9.19
C SER A 46 3.10 6.70 -7.73
N THR A 47 2.55 5.93 -6.79
CA THR A 47 2.68 6.21 -5.36
C THR A 47 3.98 5.59 -4.80
N MET A 48 4.30 4.36 -5.19
CA MET A 48 5.46 3.63 -4.67
C MET A 48 6.80 4.20 -5.15
N VAL A 49 6.89 4.63 -6.42
CA VAL A 49 8.14 5.20 -6.98
C VAL A 49 8.65 6.40 -6.18
N PRO A 50 7.84 7.43 -5.90
CA PRO A 50 8.29 8.55 -5.07
C PRO A 50 8.69 8.10 -3.65
N LEU A 51 7.92 7.25 -3.01
CA LEU A 51 8.22 6.79 -1.65
C LEU A 51 9.57 6.08 -1.57
N ILE A 52 9.86 5.20 -2.51
CA ILE A 52 11.08 4.39 -2.52
C ILE A 52 12.28 5.20 -3.05
N GLN A 53 12.14 5.84 -4.21
CA GLN A 53 13.28 6.40 -4.94
C GLN A 53 13.53 7.88 -4.66
N MET A 54 12.50 8.67 -4.35
CA MET A 54 12.65 10.10 -4.06
C MET A 54 12.85 10.36 -2.58
N PHE A 55 12.07 9.68 -1.73
CA PHE A 55 12.12 9.86 -0.28
C PHE A 55 12.99 8.83 0.42
N GLU A 56 13.52 7.84 -0.32
CA GLU A 56 14.42 6.78 0.19
C GLU A 56 13.80 6.03 1.38
N MET A 57 12.49 5.77 1.31
CA MET A 57 11.76 5.07 2.36
C MET A 57 11.84 3.57 2.17
N GLY A 58 11.96 2.84 3.28
CA GLY A 58 11.61 1.44 3.35
C GLY A 58 10.17 1.25 3.78
N GLY A 59 9.68 0.01 3.85
CA GLY A 59 8.34 -0.16 4.32
C GLY A 59 7.75 -1.53 4.20
N ILE A 60 6.44 -1.56 4.37
CA ILE A 60 5.64 -2.77 4.28
C ILE A 60 4.56 -2.59 3.23
N TYR A 61 4.44 -3.58 2.36
CA TYR A 61 3.37 -3.68 1.38
C TYR A 61 2.45 -4.83 1.75
N ILE A 62 1.21 -4.52 2.12
CA ILE A 62 0.18 -5.51 2.45
C ILE A 62 -0.60 -5.81 1.17
N SER A 63 -0.36 -7.00 0.64
CA SER A 63 -0.94 -7.49 -0.61
C SER A 63 -2.19 -8.31 -0.33
N ALA A 64 -3.36 -7.70 -0.50
CA ALA A 64 -4.66 -8.33 -0.27
C ALA A 64 -5.42 -8.65 -1.57
N SER A 65 -5.01 -8.03 -2.69
CA SER A 65 -5.68 -8.18 -4.00
C SER A 65 -4.98 -9.15 -4.95
N ARG A 66 -3.65 -9.26 -4.85
CA ARG A 66 -2.81 -10.11 -5.70
C ARG A 66 -1.70 -10.74 -4.88
N GLY A 67 -1.08 -11.82 -5.36
CA GLY A 67 0.07 -12.43 -4.71
C GLY A 67 1.30 -11.52 -4.71
N ALA A 68 2.08 -11.53 -3.63
CA ALA A 68 3.25 -10.68 -3.48
C ALA A 68 4.29 -10.90 -4.58
N VAL A 69 4.53 -12.14 -5.00
CA VAL A 69 5.47 -12.47 -6.09
C VAL A 69 5.09 -11.76 -7.39
N GLU A 70 3.80 -11.77 -7.75
CA GLU A 70 3.30 -11.08 -8.94
C GLU A 70 3.56 -9.57 -8.87
N ILE A 71 3.33 -8.97 -7.72
CA ILE A 71 3.53 -7.53 -7.49
C ILE A 71 5.01 -7.16 -7.56
N ILE A 72 5.88 -7.96 -6.91
CA ILE A 72 7.33 -7.76 -6.97
C ILE A 72 7.82 -7.80 -8.41
N GLN A 73 7.45 -8.84 -9.18
CA GLN A 73 7.83 -8.97 -10.59
C GLN A 73 7.30 -7.81 -11.44
N ALA A 74 6.09 -7.34 -11.18
CA ALA A 74 5.54 -6.19 -11.87
C ALA A 74 6.33 -4.90 -11.58
N PHE A 75 6.72 -4.66 -10.32
CA PHE A 75 7.57 -3.52 -9.95
C PHE A 75 8.97 -3.63 -10.55
N GLU A 76 9.61 -4.80 -10.46
CA GLU A 76 10.93 -5.03 -11.07
C GLU A 76 10.91 -4.81 -12.59
N SER A 77 9.82 -5.22 -13.28
CA SER A 77 9.68 -5.03 -14.72
C SER A 77 9.66 -3.57 -15.18
N ILE A 78 9.27 -2.66 -14.28
CA ILE A 78 9.28 -1.21 -14.51
C ILE A 78 10.42 -0.50 -13.78
N GLY A 79 11.43 -1.26 -13.32
CA GLY A 79 12.66 -0.71 -12.72
C GLY A 79 12.52 -0.17 -11.30
N ILE A 80 11.49 -0.58 -10.56
CA ILE A 80 11.35 -0.23 -9.14
C ILE A 80 12.09 -1.27 -8.30
N ASP A 81 13.12 -0.83 -7.56
CA ASP A 81 13.81 -1.67 -6.57
C ASP A 81 12.98 -1.75 -5.28
N VAL A 82 12.48 -2.94 -4.99
CA VAL A 82 11.68 -3.24 -3.78
C VAL A 82 12.46 -4.00 -2.70
N SER A 83 13.78 -4.03 -2.75
CA SER A 83 14.63 -4.73 -1.78
C SER A 83 14.45 -4.25 -0.33
N ASN A 84 14.11 -2.97 -0.14
CA ASN A 84 13.81 -2.37 1.17
C ASN A 84 12.33 -2.47 1.56
N ILE A 85 11.51 -3.19 0.79
CA ILE A 85 10.08 -3.37 1.05
C ILE A 85 9.85 -4.80 1.52
N HIS A 86 9.13 -4.94 2.63
CA HIS A 86 8.68 -6.25 3.10
C HIS A 86 7.21 -6.44 2.70
N PHE A 87 6.93 -7.57 2.04
CA PHE A 87 5.59 -7.91 1.57
C PHE A 87 4.86 -8.80 2.59
N ILE A 88 3.62 -8.47 2.91
CA ILE A 88 2.70 -9.32 3.66
C ILE A 88 1.65 -9.81 2.67
N ASP A 89 1.75 -11.08 2.29
CA ASP A 89 0.87 -11.71 1.29
C ASP A 89 -0.31 -12.40 1.96
N LEU A 90 -1.52 -11.94 1.65
CA LEU A 90 -2.79 -12.48 2.17
C LEU A 90 -3.49 -13.39 1.16
N VAL A 91 -2.89 -13.61 -0.01
CA VAL A 91 -3.53 -14.27 -1.15
C VAL A 91 -2.96 -15.66 -1.42
N SER A 92 -1.64 -15.79 -1.37
CA SER A 92 -0.94 -16.95 -1.93
C SER A 92 -0.84 -18.16 -1.01
N SER A 93 -0.96 -18.00 0.32
CA SER A 93 -0.73 -19.11 1.26
C SER A 93 -1.68 -20.30 1.05
N GLY A 94 -2.94 -20.03 0.66
CA GLY A 94 -3.94 -21.06 0.36
C GLY A 94 -3.75 -21.77 -1.01
N ILE A 95 -2.96 -21.19 -1.90
CA ILE A 95 -2.84 -21.64 -3.29
C ILE A 95 -1.56 -22.47 -3.51
N LEU A 96 -0.45 -22.09 -2.91
CA LEU A 96 0.87 -22.61 -3.25
C LEU A 96 1.34 -23.79 -2.39
N GLY A 97 0.68 -24.10 -1.28
CA GLY A 97 1.01 -25.27 -0.43
C GLY A 97 2.47 -25.36 0.04
N GLY A 98 3.28 -24.32 -0.23
CA GLY A 98 4.70 -24.31 0.07
C GLY A 98 5.31 -22.92 -0.05
N THR A 99 6.29 -22.68 0.81
CA THR A 99 7.02 -21.42 0.97
C THR A 99 8.23 -21.31 0.02
N ASP A 100 8.28 -22.08 -1.05
CA ASP A 100 9.41 -22.07 -1.98
C ASP A 100 9.28 -20.92 -3.00
N VAL A 101 9.43 -19.70 -2.49
CA VAL A 101 9.45 -18.48 -3.31
C VAL A 101 10.85 -17.89 -3.33
N PRO A 102 11.29 -17.28 -4.46
CA PRO A 102 12.65 -16.78 -4.62
C PRO A 102 12.93 -15.46 -3.86
N TYR A 103 12.06 -15.05 -2.95
CA TYR A 103 12.13 -13.78 -2.24
C TYR A 103 12.08 -13.95 -0.73
N ASP A 104 13.09 -13.46 -0.02
CA ASP A 104 13.21 -13.56 1.46
C ASP A 104 12.38 -12.47 2.19
N ASN A 105 11.91 -11.47 1.46
CA ASN A 105 11.16 -10.33 1.99
C ASN A 105 9.63 -10.51 1.95
N ILE A 106 9.13 -11.75 1.92
CA ILE A 106 7.71 -12.06 1.94
C ILE A 106 7.34 -12.78 3.24
N THR A 107 6.25 -12.36 3.85
CA THR A 107 5.55 -13.10 4.93
C THR A 107 4.15 -13.45 4.47
N PHE A 108 3.79 -14.73 4.53
CA PHE A 108 2.45 -15.19 4.21
C PHE A 108 1.55 -15.16 5.45
N ILE A 109 0.31 -14.75 5.26
CA ILE A 109 -0.78 -14.84 6.24
C ILE A 109 -1.92 -15.64 5.58
N ASP A 110 -2.43 -16.63 6.29
CA ASP A 110 -3.33 -17.64 5.73
C ASP A 110 -4.68 -17.09 5.22
N SER A 111 -5.09 -15.93 5.71
CA SER A 111 -6.39 -15.37 5.30
C SER A 111 -6.46 -13.86 5.53
N PRO A 112 -7.13 -13.12 4.64
CA PRO A 112 -7.43 -11.68 4.80
C PRO A 112 -8.33 -11.34 6.01
N ILE A 113 -8.98 -12.34 6.62
CA ILE A 113 -9.77 -12.15 7.85
C ILE A 113 -8.90 -12.01 9.11
N MET A 114 -7.61 -12.37 9.03
CA MET A 114 -6.68 -12.34 10.17
C MET A 114 -6.11 -10.93 10.39
N LEU A 115 -7.00 -9.92 10.55
CA LEU A 115 -6.65 -8.50 10.65
C LEU A 115 -5.62 -8.21 11.75
N GLU A 116 -5.74 -8.84 12.92
CA GLU A 116 -4.76 -8.68 14.01
C GLU A 116 -3.37 -9.21 13.62
N SER A 117 -3.33 -10.34 12.91
CA SER A 117 -2.06 -10.91 12.43
C SER A 117 -1.37 -9.98 11.43
N ILE A 118 -2.13 -9.32 10.56
CA ILE A 118 -1.60 -8.31 9.63
C ILE A 118 -0.93 -7.18 10.41
N LEU A 119 -1.62 -6.60 11.40
CA LEU A 119 -1.08 -5.53 12.24
C LEU A 119 0.18 -5.97 13.00
N LEU A 120 0.14 -7.14 13.66
CA LEU A 120 1.25 -7.63 14.46
C LEU A 120 2.49 -7.95 13.60
N ARG A 121 2.31 -8.56 12.43
CA ARG A 121 3.41 -8.84 11.50
C ARG A 121 4.02 -7.54 10.95
N SER A 122 3.18 -6.57 10.62
CA SER A 122 3.65 -5.25 10.20
C SER A 122 4.49 -4.57 11.30
N LEU A 123 4.01 -4.57 12.53
CA LEU A 123 4.75 -4.01 13.67
C LEU A 123 6.07 -4.74 13.94
N TYR A 124 6.08 -6.06 13.83
CA TYR A 124 7.31 -6.84 13.99
C TYR A 124 8.34 -6.47 12.94
N ARG A 125 7.95 -6.38 11.68
CA ARG A 125 8.85 -6.05 10.58
C ARG A 125 9.40 -4.63 10.68
N LEU A 126 8.60 -3.64 11.05
CA LEU A 126 9.08 -2.28 11.27
C LEU A 126 10.10 -2.16 12.41
N ARG A 127 10.06 -3.07 13.40
CA ARG A 127 11.07 -3.09 14.47
C ARG A 127 12.40 -3.70 14.05
N THR A 128 12.41 -4.47 12.98
CA THR A 128 13.59 -5.21 12.48
C THR A 128 14.22 -4.57 11.25
N THR A 129 13.66 -3.47 10.75
CA THR A 129 14.26 -2.70 9.66
C THR A 129 15.20 -1.64 10.20
N ASP A 130 16.31 -1.44 9.49
CA ASP A 130 17.29 -0.37 9.78
C ASP A 130 16.95 0.94 9.05
N ASN A 131 15.87 0.96 8.24
CA ASN A 131 15.50 2.15 7.49
C ASN A 131 14.91 3.21 8.45
N PRO A 132 15.45 4.45 8.46
CA PRO A 132 14.99 5.50 9.37
C PRO A 132 13.62 6.07 9.03
N ARG A 133 13.16 5.92 7.79
CA ARG A 133 11.85 6.39 7.32
C ARG A 133 11.10 5.24 6.69
N ASN A 134 9.90 5.00 7.18
CA ASN A 134 9.11 3.86 6.74
C ASN A 134 7.68 4.26 6.39
N PHE A 135 7.08 3.47 5.50
CA PHE A 135 5.66 3.52 5.21
C PHE A 135 5.01 2.14 5.35
N VAL A 136 3.68 2.12 5.46
CA VAL A 136 2.87 0.91 5.32
C VAL A 136 1.83 1.17 4.24
N PHE A 137 1.78 0.30 3.24
CA PHE A 137 0.86 0.37 2.11
C PHE A 137 -0.15 -0.78 2.16
N ILE A 138 -1.45 -0.49 2.11
CA ILE A 138 -2.53 -1.49 2.00
C ILE A 138 -3.05 -1.52 0.56
N ASP A 139 -2.82 -2.62 -0.16
CA ASP A 139 -3.36 -2.89 -1.50
C ASP A 139 -4.27 -4.14 -1.44
N SER A 140 -5.56 -3.98 -1.29
CA SER A 140 -6.37 -2.79 -1.12
C SER A 140 -7.47 -3.01 -0.07
N VAL A 141 -8.07 -1.94 0.41
CA VAL A 141 -9.19 -2.05 1.37
C VAL A 141 -10.38 -2.77 0.78
N ASN A 142 -10.68 -2.61 -0.51
CA ASN A 142 -11.78 -3.34 -1.14
C ASN A 142 -11.56 -4.86 -1.11
N ALA A 143 -10.32 -5.34 -1.27
CA ALA A 143 -10.04 -6.76 -1.11
C ALA A 143 -10.28 -7.25 0.34
N LEU A 144 -9.89 -6.44 1.34
CA LEU A 144 -10.18 -6.75 2.74
C LEU A 144 -11.68 -6.72 3.04
N ALA A 145 -12.44 -5.80 2.42
CA ALA A 145 -13.88 -5.65 2.63
C ALA A 145 -14.71 -6.84 2.11
N ILE A 146 -14.17 -7.63 1.16
CA ILE A 146 -14.82 -8.85 0.68
C ILE A 146 -14.93 -9.92 1.79
N TYR A 147 -13.95 -9.97 2.68
CA TYR A 147 -13.78 -11.04 3.66
C TYR A 147 -14.15 -10.64 5.09
N ASN A 148 -14.35 -9.34 5.35
CA ASN A 148 -14.56 -8.82 6.70
C ASN A 148 -15.86 -8.04 6.81
N GLU A 149 -16.53 -8.14 7.95
CA GLU A 149 -17.68 -7.29 8.25
C GLU A 149 -17.28 -5.82 8.30
N GLU A 150 -18.13 -4.93 7.78
CA GLU A 150 -17.85 -3.49 7.65
C GLU A 150 -17.41 -2.84 8.96
N LYS A 151 -18.10 -3.18 10.07
CA LYS A 151 -17.77 -2.64 11.40
C LYS A 151 -16.40 -3.09 11.87
N MET A 152 -16.07 -4.36 11.73
CA MET A 152 -14.78 -4.92 12.13
C MET A 152 -13.65 -4.33 11.30
N LEU A 153 -13.86 -4.18 9.98
CA LEU A 153 -12.88 -3.57 9.10
C LEU A 153 -12.66 -2.09 9.45
N ALA A 154 -13.71 -1.33 9.73
CA ALA A 154 -13.60 0.07 10.14
C ALA A 154 -12.84 0.24 11.47
N GLU A 155 -13.14 -0.59 12.48
CA GLU A 155 -12.43 -0.59 13.76
C GLU A 155 -10.95 -0.98 13.59
N TYR A 156 -10.68 -1.95 12.73
CA TYR A 156 -9.31 -2.34 12.39
C TYR A 156 -8.54 -1.20 11.72
N LEU A 157 -9.11 -0.58 10.68
CA LEU A 157 -8.46 0.52 9.95
C LEU A 157 -8.19 1.71 10.88
N HIS A 158 -9.11 2.04 11.78
CA HIS A 158 -8.89 3.06 12.80
C HIS A 158 -7.70 2.72 13.71
N THR A 159 -7.67 1.49 14.22
CA THR A 159 -6.59 1.01 15.09
C THR A 159 -5.26 0.98 14.34
N PHE A 160 -5.26 0.50 13.10
CA PHE A 160 -4.10 0.39 12.24
C PHE A 160 -3.49 1.77 11.97
N ILE A 161 -4.28 2.71 11.49
CA ILE A 161 -3.84 4.09 11.19
C ILE A 161 -3.25 4.76 12.43
N ASN A 162 -3.95 4.70 13.57
CA ASN A 162 -3.47 5.33 14.80
C ASN A 162 -2.19 4.68 15.34
N THR A 163 -2.06 3.36 15.18
CA THR A 163 -0.87 2.61 15.60
C THR A 163 0.39 3.06 14.84
N PHE A 164 0.29 3.28 13.54
CA PHE A 164 1.41 3.71 12.71
C PHE A 164 1.66 5.22 12.81
N ARG A 165 0.62 6.02 12.92
CA ARG A 165 0.73 7.47 13.18
C ARG A 165 1.54 7.77 14.45
N GLN A 166 1.31 7.03 15.54
CA GLN A 166 2.07 7.18 16.80
C GLN A 166 3.55 6.78 16.68
N ARG A 167 3.93 6.10 15.59
CA ARG A 167 5.29 5.65 15.31
C ARG A 167 5.98 6.44 14.21
N GLU A 168 5.33 7.52 13.76
CA GLU A 168 5.82 8.34 12.64
C GLU A 168 6.04 7.52 11.35
N VAL A 169 5.15 6.54 11.11
CA VAL A 169 5.13 5.70 9.91
C VAL A 169 3.99 6.17 9.01
N LEU A 170 4.34 6.56 7.79
CA LEU A 170 3.36 6.96 6.79
C LEU A 170 2.45 5.78 6.43
N THR A 171 1.14 5.98 6.54
CA THR A 171 0.16 4.95 6.17
C THR A 171 -0.48 5.32 4.84
N VAL A 172 -0.41 4.44 3.86
CA VAL A 172 -1.04 4.62 2.52
C VAL A 172 -2.10 3.55 2.33
N ILE A 173 -3.30 3.96 1.98
CA ILE A 173 -4.47 3.08 1.87
C ILE A 173 -5.08 3.22 0.48
N LEU A 174 -4.85 2.21 -0.37
CA LEU A 174 -5.43 2.14 -1.70
C LEU A 174 -6.87 1.65 -1.63
N ASN A 175 -7.76 2.30 -2.37
CA ASN A 175 -9.13 1.83 -2.55
C ASN A 175 -9.71 2.23 -3.91
N ILE A 176 -10.71 1.46 -4.34
CA ILE A 176 -11.58 1.72 -5.48
C ILE A 176 -12.94 2.06 -4.88
N PRO A 177 -13.38 3.34 -4.87
CA PRO A 177 -14.54 3.78 -4.11
C PRO A 177 -15.81 2.99 -4.38
N ASP A 178 -16.07 2.65 -5.66
CA ASP A 178 -17.27 1.90 -6.07
C ASP A 178 -17.30 0.44 -5.58
N GLN A 179 -16.18 -0.07 -5.04
CA GLN A 179 -16.03 -1.44 -4.54
C GLN A 179 -15.87 -1.52 -3.03
N VAL A 180 -15.92 -0.40 -2.34
CA VAL A 180 -15.82 -0.33 -0.87
C VAL A 180 -17.21 0.03 -0.31
N PRO A 181 -17.67 -0.65 0.76
CA PRO A 181 -18.91 -0.27 1.42
C PRO A 181 -18.90 1.21 1.83
N PRO A 182 -20.00 1.97 1.61
CA PRO A 182 -20.04 3.41 1.91
C PRO A 182 -19.68 3.75 3.36
N SER A 183 -20.01 2.89 4.31
CA SER A 183 -19.67 3.07 5.73
C SER A 183 -18.16 3.01 5.95
N VAL A 184 -17.46 2.07 5.31
CA VAL A 184 -15.99 1.93 5.40
C VAL A 184 -15.32 3.12 4.73
N LEU A 185 -15.81 3.55 3.56
CA LEU A 185 -15.28 4.71 2.84
C LEU A 185 -15.41 6.00 3.67
N SER A 186 -16.59 6.22 4.29
CA SER A 186 -16.82 7.38 5.18
C SER A 186 -15.90 7.37 6.40
N ASN A 187 -15.58 6.19 6.93
CA ASN A 187 -14.61 6.06 8.02
C ASN A 187 -13.17 6.36 7.56
N LEU A 188 -12.78 5.94 6.35
CA LEU A 188 -11.49 6.30 5.78
C LEU A 188 -11.35 7.82 5.59
N ASP A 189 -12.42 8.48 5.10
CA ASP A 189 -12.46 9.95 4.95
C ASP A 189 -12.29 10.67 6.30
N LEU A 190 -12.71 10.03 7.40
CA LEU A 190 -12.54 10.57 8.75
C LEU A 190 -11.14 10.29 9.33
N TYR A 191 -10.56 9.13 9.05
CA TYR A 191 -9.31 8.67 9.68
C TYR A 191 -8.06 9.13 8.94
N CYS A 192 -8.13 9.26 7.61
CA CYS A 192 -7.03 9.74 6.80
C CYS A 192 -6.91 11.27 6.88
N THR A 193 -5.68 11.76 6.90
CA THR A 193 -5.38 13.20 6.92
C THR A 193 -5.36 13.79 5.52
N ASP A 194 -5.05 12.96 4.53
CA ASP A 194 -4.80 13.36 3.15
C ASP A 194 -5.53 12.44 2.17
N LEU A 195 -5.93 13.00 1.04
CA LEU A 195 -6.60 12.30 -0.05
C LEU A 195 -5.90 12.56 -1.38
N ILE A 196 -5.51 11.50 -2.05
CA ILE A 196 -5.08 11.50 -3.46
C ILE A 196 -6.17 10.81 -4.27
N ASP A 197 -6.89 11.55 -5.11
CA ASP A 197 -7.98 11.00 -5.92
C ASP A 197 -7.58 10.93 -7.40
N ARG A 198 -7.53 9.70 -7.91
CA ARG A 198 -7.29 9.35 -9.32
C ARG A 198 -8.38 8.43 -9.87
N GLY A 199 -9.53 8.37 -9.19
CA GLY A 199 -10.67 7.50 -9.54
C GLY A 199 -11.46 7.95 -10.75
N GLN A 200 -11.37 9.21 -11.17
CA GLN A 200 -12.09 9.74 -12.31
C GLN A 200 -11.14 10.00 -13.49
N VAL A 201 -11.20 9.13 -14.49
CA VAL A 201 -10.79 9.51 -15.85
C VAL A 201 -11.87 10.45 -16.38
N VAL A 202 -11.67 11.74 -16.26
CA VAL A 202 -12.50 12.71 -16.99
C VAL A 202 -12.16 12.56 -18.46
N ILE A 203 -12.94 11.76 -19.17
CA ILE A 203 -12.89 11.71 -20.63
C ILE A 203 -13.51 13.04 -21.10
N HIS A 204 -12.68 13.97 -21.55
CA HIS A 204 -13.08 15.18 -22.28
C HIS A 204 -13.19 14.89 -23.76
#